data_b0be60add2346882a97d22bb86b1cf73
#
_entry.id   b0be60add2346882a97d22bb86b1cf73
#
_cell.length_a   1.000
_cell.length_b   1.000
_cell.length_c   1.000
_cell.angle_alpha   90.00
_cell.angle_beta   90.00
_cell.angle_gamma   90.00
#
_symmetry.space_group_name_H-M   'P 1'
#
loop_
_entity.id
_entity.type
_entity.pdbx_description
1 polymer ?
#
loop_
_entity_poly.entity_id
_entity_poly.type
_entity_poly.pdbx_seq_one_letter_code
_entity_poly.pdbx_strand_id
1 'polypeptide(L)'
;MVKATAVLILIGVRKVSENKARLVKNCLETPDGTILYSRHRHDYAHHIDENGKTYFTDGGLDYVRCSANGDEIHHHVWDDEPFDKVREAVEWGTYGKDGKNPLSWKRLCDLSTEHIESILANVTSIGSMHRELFNLELKLRESEDTSHFITSSN
;
A
#
# COMPACT_ATOMS: atom_id res chain seq x y z
N MET A 1 -2.59 28.15 35.57
CA MET A 1 -2.84 28.13 34.13
C MET A 1 -1.63 27.50 33.45
N VAL A 2 -1.72 26.25 33.10
CA VAL A 2 -0.64 25.53 32.37
C VAL A 2 -0.96 25.61 30.88
N LYS A 3 -0.13 26.31 30.12
CA LYS A 3 -0.22 26.36 28.66
C LYS A 3 0.25 25.02 28.11
N ALA A 4 -0.67 24.23 27.59
CA ALA A 4 -0.34 23.07 26.78
C ALA A 4 0.33 23.54 25.48
N THR A 5 1.64 23.34 25.39
CA THR A 5 2.38 23.55 24.15
C THR A 5 2.13 22.31 23.28
N ALA A 6 1.27 22.46 22.31
CA ALA A 6 1.12 21.47 21.26
C ALA A 6 2.43 21.41 20.46
N VAL A 7 3.17 20.32 20.61
CA VAL A 7 4.30 20.01 19.73
C VAL A 7 3.73 19.60 18.41
N LEU A 8 3.68 20.54 17.49
CA LEU A 8 3.36 20.27 16.08
C LEU A 8 4.59 19.56 15.49
N ILE A 9 4.53 18.23 15.39
CA ILE A 9 5.53 17.48 14.62
C ILE A 9 5.28 17.85 13.16
N LEU A 10 6.07 18.79 12.65
CA LEU A 10 6.20 19.03 11.22
C LEU A 10 6.84 17.78 10.60
N ILE A 11 6.02 16.78 10.27
CA ILE A 11 6.40 15.80 9.26
C ILE A 11 6.55 16.63 7.99
N GLY A 12 7.79 16.76 7.50
CA GLY A 12 8.16 17.66 6.44
C GLY A 12 7.18 17.67 5.29
N VAL A 13 6.58 18.81 5.03
CA VAL A 13 5.84 19.09 3.83
C VAL A 13 6.79 18.75 2.67
N ARG A 14 6.59 17.58 2.06
CA ARG A 14 7.27 17.23 0.82
C ARG A 14 6.99 18.37 -0.16
N LYS A 15 8.04 19.05 -0.58
CA LYS A 15 8.00 19.94 -1.74
C LYS A 15 7.29 19.16 -2.83
N VAL A 16 6.12 19.62 -3.25
CA VAL A 16 5.37 19.03 -4.35
C VAL A 16 6.28 19.13 -5.57
N SER A 17 7.07 18.09 -5.83
CA SER A 17 7.65 17.90 -7.15
C SER A 17 6.47 17.53 -8.04
N GLU A 18 6.40 18.03 -9.25
CA GLU A 18 5.36 17.76 -10.26
C GLU A 18 5.32 16.28 -10.71
N ASN A 19 5.72 15.36 -9.85
CA ASN A 19 5.65 13.93 -10.11
C ASN A 19 4.20 13.48 -9.96
N LYS A 20 3.65 13.02 -11.07
CA LYS A 20 2.34 12.37 -11.11
C LYS A 20 2.28 11.27 -10.04
N ALA A 21 1.20 11.26 -9.25
CA ALA A 21 0.94 10.22 -8.26
C ALA A 21 1.02 8.82 -8.90
N ARG A 22 1.64 7.88 -8.19
CA ARG A 22 1.82 6.50 -8.64
C ARG A 22 0.79 5.61 -7.97
N LEU A 23 0.22 4.70 -8.77
CA LEU A 23 -0.76 3.74 -8.28
C LEU A 23 -0.08 2.69 -7.40
N VAL A 24 -0.60 2.46 -6.18
CA VAL A 24 -0.11 1.44 -5.25
C VAL A 24 -1.09 0.28 -5.06
N LYS A 25 -2.36 0.49 -5.42
CA LYS A 25 -3.40 -0.56 -5.40
C LYS A 25 -4.39 -0.35 -6.53
N ASN A 26 -4.63 -1.39 -7.32
CA ASN A 26 -5.63 -1.42 -8.38
C ASN A 26 -6.71 -2.46 -8.03
N CYS A 27 -7.81 -1.99 -7.44
CA CYS A 27 -8.83 -2.85 -6.87
C CYS A 27 -10.23 -2.27 -7.06
N LEU A 28 -11.18 -3.14 -7.32
CA LEU A 28 -12.58 -2.84 -7.56
C LEU A 28 -13.45 -3.82 -6.76
N GLU A 29 -14.54 -3.36 -6.20
CA GLU A 29 -15.58 -4.18 -5.57
C GLU A 29 -16.87 -4.09 -6.36
N THR A 30 -17.46 -5.24 -6.65
CA THR A 30 -18.74 -5.35 -7.35
C THR A 30 -19.89 -5.25 -6.36
N PRO A 31 -21.15 -4.96 -6.80
CA PRO A 31 -22.30 -4.86 -5.90
C PRO A 31 -22.61 -6.13 -5.11
N ASP A 32 -22.22 -7.31 -5.61
CA ASP A 32 -22.36 -8.58 -4.89
C ASP A 32 -21.21 -8.86 -3.89
N GLY A 33 -20.27 -7.89 -3.72
CA GLY A 33 -19.15 -7.99 -2.79
C GLY A 33 -17.94 -8.74 -3.34
N THR A 34 -17.90 -9.05 -4.63
CA THR A 34 -16.73 -9.68 -5.26
C THR A 34 -15.61 -8.67 -5.40
N ILE A 35 -14.42 -9.00 -4.88
CA ILE A 35 -13.21 -8.14 -4.94
C ILE A 35 -12.38 -8.55 -6.15
N LEU A 36 -12.16 -7.60 -7.05
CA LEU A 36 -11.29 -7.73 -8.20
C LEU A 36 -9.99 -6.97 -7.96
N TYR A 37 -8.86 -7.64 -8.07
CA TYR A 37 -7.55 -7.07 -7.80
C TYR A 37 -6.60 -7.33 -8.98
N SER A 38 -6.09 -6.27 -9.59
CA SER A 38 -5.08 -6.33 -10.62
C SER A 38 -3.71 -5.94 -10.02
N ARG A 39 -2.78 -6.91 -9.91
CA ARG A 39 -1.48 -6.73 -9.24
C ARG A 39 -0.34 -6.43 -10.18
N HIS A 40 -0.43 -6.86 -11.42
CA HIS A 40 0.60 -6.61 -12.43
C HIS A 40 -0.02 -6.26 -13.78
N ARG A 41 0.76 -5.71 -14.67
CA ARG A 41 0.31 -5.09 -15.94
C ARG A 41 -0.62 -5.93 -16.79
N HIS A 42 -0.48 -7.25 -16.76
CA HIS A 42 -1.26 -8.19 -17.58
C HIS A 42 -2.30 -8.95 -16.76
N ASP A 43 -2.59 -8.48 -15.56
CA ASP A 43 -3.54 -9.12 -14.63
C ASP A 43 -4.94 -8.54 -14.86
N TYR A 44 -5.68 -9.18 -15.79
CA TYR A 44 -7.07 -8.84 -16.07
C TYR A 44 -7.98 -9.60 -15.11
N ALA A 45 -8.39 -8.93 -14.03
CA ALA A 45 -9.35 -9.46 -13.07
C ALA A 45 -10.78 -9.11 -13.51
N HIS A 46 -11.67 -10.11 -13.63
CA HIS A 46 -13.04 -9.88 -14.04
C HIS A 46 -14.02 -10.77 -13.29
N HIS A 47 -15.28 -10.33 -13.27
CA HIS A 47 -16.41 -11.03 -12.70
C HIS A 47 -17.66 -10.77 -13.53
N ILE A 48 -18.51 -11.77 -13.67
CA ILE A 48 -19.85 -11.65 -14.27
C ILE A 48 -20.83 -12.00 -13.17
N ASP A 49 -21.71 -11.08 -12.82
CA ASP A 49 -22.73 -11.29 -11.80
C ASP A 49 -23.89 -12.18 -12.28
N GLU A 50 -24.80 -12.49 -11.38
CA GLU A 50 -25.99 -13.32 -11.67
C GLU A 50 -26.91 -12.71 -12.74
N ASN A 51 -26.83 -11.40 -13.00
CA ASN A 51 -27.60 -10.69 -14.02
C ASN A 51 -26.87 -10.63 -15.37
N GLY A 52 -25.68 -11.24 -15.48
CA GLY A 52 -24.84 -11.21 -16.68
C GLY A 52 -24.07 -9.91 -16.87
N LYS A 53 -24.00 -9.04 -15.85
CA LYS A 53 -23.27 -7.78 -15.91
C LYS A 53 -21.78 -8.03 -15.63
N THR A 54 -20.92 -7.50 -16.50
CA THR A 54 -19.48 -7.70 -16.43
C THR A 54 -18.79 -6.55 -15.70
N TYR A 55 -17.95 -6.91 -14.75
CA TYR A 55 -17.04 -6.02 -14.02
C TYR A 55 -15.61 -6.45 -14.28
N PHE A 56 -14.67 -5.50 -14.36
CA PHE A 56 -13.25 -5.81 -14.51
C PHE A 56 -12.36 -4.69 -14.01
N THR A 57 -11.14 -5.04 -13.67
CA THR A 57 -10.01 -4.10 -13.50
C THR A 57 -8.74 -4.71 -14.07
N ASP A 58 -7.87 -3.87 -14.61
CA ASP A 58 -6.71 -4.27 -15.41
C ASP A 58 -5.60 -3.22 -15.31
N GLY A 59 -4.39 -3.60 -15.69
CA GLY A 59 -3.24 -2.71 -15.79
C GLY A 59 -2.27 -2.77 -14.61
N GLY A 60 -2.59 -3.53 -13.55
CA GLY A 60 -1.76 -3.62 -12.37
C GLY A 60 -1.49 -2.26 -11.75
N LEU A 61 -0.22 -1.97 -11.47
CA LEU A 61 0.23 -0.68 -10.93
C LEU A 61 0.68 0.32 -12.02
N ASP A 62 0.65 -0.08 -13.29
CA ASP A 62 1.08 0.78 -14.39
C ASP A 62 -0.01 1.76 -14.82
N TYR A 63 -1.26 1.31 -14.86
CA TYR A 63 -2.44 2.10 -15.22
C TYR A 63 -3.72 1.49 -14.68
N VAL A 64 -4.77 2.27 -14.60
CA VAL A 64 -6.12 1.77 -14.29
C VAL A 64 -6.95 1.73 -15.56
N ARG A 65 -7.44 0.54 -15.90
CA ARG A 65 -8.53 0.34 -16.85
C ARG A 65 -9.55 -0.56 -16.18
N CYS A 66 -10.76 -0.08 -15.99
CA CYS A 66 -11.81 -0.82 -15.30
C CYS A 66 -13.18 -0.56 -15.90
N SER A 67 -14.14 -1.40 -15.53
CA SER A 67 -15.54 -1.16 -15.85
C SER A 67 -16.03 0.16 -15.22
N ALA A 68 -17.01 0.76 -15.88
CA ALA A 68 -17.63 2.02 -15.45
C ALA A 68 -19.15 1.88 -15.51
N ASN A 69 -19.67 0.86 -14.83
CA ASN A 69 -21.10 0.58 -14.77
C ASN A 69 -21.86 1.55 -13.86
N GLY A 70 -21.14 2.23 -12.94
CA GLY A 70 -21.67 3.24 -12.03
C GLY A 70 -22.16 2.69 -10.69
N ASP A 71 -22.05 1.38 -10.45
CA ASP A 71 -22.42 0.70 -9.22
C ASP A 71 -21.24 -0.04 -8.56
N GLU A 72 -20.03 0.06 -9.13
CA GLU A 72 -18.80 -0.43 -8.54
C GLU A 72 -18.30 0.49 -7.44
N ILE A 73 -17.59 -0.09 -6.47
CA ILE A 73 -16.81 0.66 -5.49
C ILE A 73 -15.33 0.58 -5.89
N HIS A 74 -14.72 1.74 -6.10
CA HIS A 74 -13.31 1.85 -6.48
C HIS A 74 -12.44 1.92 -5.22
N HIS A 75 -11.57 0.92 -5.05
CA HIS A 75 -10.59 0.82 -3.97
C HIS A 75 -9.14 1.09 -4.45
N HIS A 76 -9.00 1.85 -5.54
CA HIS A 76 -7.69 2.30 -6.01
C HIS A 76 -7.03 3.19 -4.97
N VAL A 77 -5.71 3.02 -4.77
CA VAL A 77 -4.93 3.85 -3.85
C VAL A 77 -3.68 4.35 -4.57
N TRP A 78 -3.35 5.62 -4.32
CA TRP A 78 -2.21 6.31 -4.91
C TRP A 78 -1.19 6.69 -3.83
N ASP A 79 0.09 6.83 -4.19
CA ASP A 79 1.18 7.06 -3.26
C ASP A 79 1.24 8.48 -2.65
N ASP A 80 0.41 9.40 -3.15
CA ASP A 80 0.22 10.75 -2.62
C ASP A 80 -0.91 10.85 -1.57
N GLU A 81 -1.62 9.75 -1.30
CA GLU A 81 -2.61 9.68 -0.24
C GLU A 81 -1.92 9.58 1.15
N PRO A 82 -2.66 9.79 2.27
CA PRO A 82 -2.10 9.64 3.62
C PRO A 82 -1.37 8.30 3.79
N PHE A 83 -0.17 8.33 4.38
CA PHE A 83 0.69 7.15 4.45
C PHE A 83 0.06 5.98 5.19
N ASP A 84 -0.79 6.23 6.20
CA ASP A 84 -1.55 5.17 6.88
C ASP A 84 -2.39 4.35 5.91
N LYS A 85 -3.05 5.02 4.95
CA LYS A 85 -3.80 4.35 3.89
C LYS A 85 -2.89 3.64 2.89
N VAL A 86 -1.78 4.27 2.51
CA VAL A 86 -0.82 3.71 1.56
C VAL A 86 -0.19 2.43 2.10
N ARG A 87 0.28 2.42 3.37
CA ARG A 87 0.93 1.26 3.99
C ARG A 87 0.01 0.04 4.14
N GLU A 88 -1.30 0.27 4.25
CA GLU A 88 -2.30 -0.80 4.26
C GLU A 88 -2.65 -1.30 2.84
N ALA A 89 -2.44 -0.47 1.83
CA ALA A 89 -2.77 -0.79 0.45
C ALA A 89 -1.63 -1.50 -0.30
N VAL A 90 -0.37 -1.15 0.01
CA VAL A 90 0.81 -1.75 -0.60
C VAL A 90 0.96 -3.20 -0.15
N GLU A 91 1.04 -4.11 -1.11
CA GLU A 91 1.23 -5.54 -0.85
C GLU A 91 2.56 -6.05 -1.41
N TRP A 92 3.13 -7.02 -0.71
CA TRP A 92 4.32 -7.75 -1.13
C TRP A 92 4.05 -9.24 -1.21
N GLY A 93 4.31 -9.83 -2.38
CA GLY A 93 4.21 -11.27 -2.57
C GLY A 93 5.38 -12.01 -1.95
N THR A 94 5.12 -13.02 -1.14
CA THR A 94 6.15 -13.80 -0.46
C THR A 94 5.84 -15.29 -0.51
N TYR A 95 6.90 -16.09 -0.62
CA TYR A 95 6.89 -17.55 -0.54
C TYR A 95 7.31 -18.05 0.85
N GLY A 96 7.28 -17.18 1.87
CA GLY A 96 7.74 -17.49 3.22
C GLY A 96 9.28 -17.40 3.36
N LYS A 97 9.74 -17.64 4.61
CA LYS A 97 11.16 -17.47 4.97
C LYS A 97 12.10 -18.34 4.14
N ASP A 98 11.67 -19.56 3.82
CA ASP A 98 12.48 -20.54 3.08
C ASP A 98 12.16 -20.57 1.57
N GLY A 99 11.27 -19.67 1.10
CA GLY A 99 10.85 -19.60 -0.29
C GLY A 99 10.07 -20.83 -0.82
N LYS A 100 9.56 -21.66 0.09
CA LYS A 100 8.93 -22.95 -0.25
C LYS A 100 7.41 -22.98 -0.05
N ASN A 101 6.86 -21.95 0.61
CA ASN A 101 5.42 -21.86 0.81
C ASN A 101 4.70 -21.39 -0.47
N PRO A 102 3.41 -21.65 -0.61
CA PRO A 102 2.62 -21.03 -1.66
C PRO A 102 2.72 -19.50 -1.60
N LEU A 103 2.63 -18.83 -2.76
CA LEU A 103 2.61 -17.37 -2.83
C LEU A 103 1.51 -16.82 -1.92
N SER A 104 1.87 -15.93 -1.03
CA SER A 104 0.95 -15.16 -0.21
C SER A 104 1.26 -13.67 -0.30
N TRP A 105 0.22 -12.84 -0.21
CA TRP A 105 0.35 -11.39 -0.24
C TRP A 105 0.21 -10.83 1.16
N LYS A 106 1.16 -9.99 1.56
CA LYS A 106 1.15 -9.31 2.85
C LYS A 106 1.19 -7.81 2.64
N ARG A 107 0.38 -7.08 3.40
CA ARG A 107 0.41 -5.62 3.39
C ARG A 107 1.73 -5.13 3.98
N LEU A 108 2.19 -3.97 3.55
CA LEU A 108 3.43 -3.37 4.05
C LEU A 108 3.41 -3.21 5.57
N CYS A 109 2.28 -2.75 6.14
CA CYS A 109 2.11 -2.61 7.59
C CYS A 109 2.19 -3.93 8.37
N ASP A 110 1.93 -5.07 7.73
CA ASP A 110 1.95 -6.41 8.35
C ASP A 110 3.29 -7.14 8.17
N LEU A 111 4.21 -6.60 7.37
CA LEU A 111 5.56 -7.14 7.26
C LEU A 111 6.36 -6.82 8.53
N SER A 112 7.16 -7.76 9.03
CA SER A 112 8.09 -7.46 10.11
C SER A 112 9.21 -6.52 9.64
N THR A 113 9.79 -5.77 10.55
CA THR A 113 10.91 -4.87 10.25
C THR A 113 12.06 -5.61 9.59
N GLU A 114 12.46 -6.76 10.12
CA GLU A 114 13.52 -7.61 9.55
C GLU A 114 13.19 -8.09 8.14
N HIS A 115 11.90 -8.37 7.86
CA HIS A 115 11.48 -8.78 6.52
C HIS A 115 11.62 -7.63 5.53
N ILE A 116 11.21 -6.41 5.89
CA ILE A 116 11.37 -5.21 5.07
C ILE A 116 12.86 -4.94 4.79
N GLU A 117 13.70 -4.97 5.82
CA GLU A 117 15.15 -4.79 5.70
C GLU A 117 15.77 -5.83 4.78
N SER A 118 15.37 -7.11 4.92
CA SER A 118 15.83 -8.20 4.07
C SER A 118 15.44 -7.99 2.60
N ILE A 119 14.21 -7.54 2.33
CA ILE A 119 13.76 -7.21 0.97
C ILE A 119 14.63 -6.09 0.38
N LEU A 120 14.82 -5.00 1.13
CA LEU A 120 15.60 -3.85 0.67
C LEU A 120 17.07 -4.20 0.40
N ALA A 121 17.62 -5.13 1.17
CA ALA A 121 19.02 -5.57 1.04
C ALA A 121 19.23 -6.57 -0.11
N ASN A 122 18.28 -7.49 -0.34
CA ASN A 122 18.50 -8.65 -1.19
C ASN A 122 17.74 -8.63 -2.51
N VAL A 123 16.62 -7.89 -2.61
CA VAL A 123 15.83 -7.85 -3.84
C VAL A 123 16.31 -6.69 -4.73
N THR A 124 17.18 -7.02 -5.68
CA THR A 124 17.78 -6.03 -6.59
C THR A 124 16.77 -5.45 -7.59
N SER A 125 15.74 -6.22 -7.92
CA SER A 125 14.68 -5.84 -8.88
C SER A 125 13.52 -5.05 -8.25
N ILE A 126 13.61 -4.69 -6.96
CA ILE A 126 12.56 -3.88 -6.33
C ILE A 126 12.43 -2.53 -7.03
N GLY A 127 11.23 -2.19 -7.47
CA GLY A 127 10.95 -0.90 -8.11
C GLY A 127 11.17 0.29 -7.17
N SER A 128 11.49 1.46 -7.74
CA SER A 128 11.78 2.67 -6.96
C SER A 128 10.65 3.05 -6.00
N MET A 129 9.40 2.95 -6.44
CA MET A 129 8.22 3.22 -5.61
C MET A 129 8.17 2.34 -4.36
N HIS A 130 8.29 1.02 -4.52
CA HIS A 130 8.28 0.10 -3.39
C HIS A 130 9.46 0.36 -2.46
N ARG A 131 10.65 0.61 -2.99
CA ARG A 131 11.84 0.97 -2.20
C ARG A 131 11.60 2.23 -1.36
N GLU A 132 11.02 3.26 -1.93
CA GLU A 132 10.69 4.50 -1.23
C GLU A 132 9.66 4.26 -0.11
N LEU A 133 8.57 3.54 -0.40
CA LEU A 133 7.51 3.26 0.56
C LEU A 133 7.99 2.36 1.70
N PHE A 134 8.83 1.37 1.42
CA PHE A 134 9.42 0.49 2.43
C PHE A 134 10.37 1.26 3.36
N ASN A 135 11.16 2.18 2.84
CA ASN A 135 11.99 3.06 3.67
C ASN A 135 11.16 4.03 4.53
N LEU A 136 10.03 4.52 4.00
CA LEU A 136 9.10 5.34 4.79
C LEU A 136 8.48 4.55 5.94
N GLU A 137 8.12 3.29 5.72
CA GLU A 137 7.59 2.41 6.76
C GLU A 137 8.62 2.19 7.89
N LEU A 138 9.88 1.92 7.55
CA LEU A 138 10.94 1.78 8.56
C LEU A 138 11.12 3.05 9.38
N LYS A 139 11.14 4.22 8.74
CA LYS A 139 11.23 5.51 9.44
C LYS A 139 10.04 5.78 10.36
N LEU A 140 8.84 5.41 9.96
CA LEU A 140 7.66 5.54 10.80
C LEU A 140 7.81 4.71 12.08
N ARG A 141 8.20 3.43 11.96
CA ARG A 141 8.42 2.53 13.10
C ARG A 141 9.50 3.03 14.06
N GLU A 142 10.62 3.52 13.54
CA GLU A 142 11.69 4.12 14.35
C GLU A 142 11.18 5.33 15.18
N SER A 143 10.31 6.16 14.58
CA SER A 143 9.73 7.31 15.26
C SER A 143 8.74 6.91 16.36
N GLU A 144 7.97 5.85 16.14
CA GLU A 144 7.02 5.30 17.13
C GLU A 144 7.77 4.69 18.32
N ASP A 145 8.82 3.91 18.08
CA ASP A 145 9.65 3.32 19.13
C ASP A 145 10.30 4.41 20.00
N THR A 146 10.80 5.47 19.40
CA THR A 146 11.40 6.59 20.12
C THR A 146 10.39 7.32 21.01
N SER A 147 9.15 7.48 20.56
CA SER A 147 8.08 8.14 21.33
C SER A 147 7.66 7.33 22.56
N HIS A 148 7.66 6.00 22.48
CA HIS A 148 7.36 5.11 23.60
C HIS A 148 8.43 5.17 24.70
N PHE A 149 9.70 5.36 24.37
CA PHE A 149 10.78 5.51 25.35
C PHE A 149 10.67 6.80 26.17
N ILE A 150 10.18 7.89 25.58
CA ILE A 150 10.05 9.19 26.27
C ILE A 150 8.87 9.19 27.25
N THR A 151 7.78 8.46 26.96
CA THR A 151 6.59 8.40 27.82
C THR A 151 6.71 7.44 29.01
N SER A 152 7.65 6.50 28.98
CA SER A 152 7.86 5.53 30.08
C SER A 152 8.92 5.97 31.11
N SER A 153 9.49 7.16 30.98
CA SER A 153 10.53 7.69 31.86
C SER A 153 10.05 8.81 32.82
N ASN A 154 8.72 8.94 33.04
CA ASN A 154 8.12 9.84 34.03
C ASN A 154 7.34 9.09 35.08
#